data_53b85ee2375880c74572eca2e354d90b
#
_entry.id   53b85ee2375880c74572eca2e354d90b
#
_cell.length_a   1.000
_cell.length_b   1.000
_cell.length_c   1.000
_cell.angle_alpha   90.00
_cell.angle_beta   90.00
_cell.angle_gamma   90.00
#
_symmetry.space_group_name_H-M   'P 1'
#
loop_
_entity.id
_entity.type
_entity.pdbx_description
1 polymer ?
#
loop_
_entity_poly.entity_id
_entity_poly.type
_entity_poly.pdbx_seq_one_letter_code
_entity_poly.pdbx_strand_id
1 'polypeptide(L)'
;MLVAHMGGPYWSGKDDAAWSIPKGEYDAESEPPLDAARREFREELGVAPPDGEYTDVGTFVYSSGKRVTVFAVDGRAFAASGFTFGEFELEWPPRSGRRQSFPEVDRAEWMPLDAARPRLMKGQRPALDALVAHLAASVPLAGLSG
;
A
#
# COMPACT_ATOMS: atom_id res chain seq x y z
N MET A 1 10.04 0.75 3.34
CA MET A 1 8.63 0.34 3.38
C MET A 1 8.29 -0.59 2.23
N LEU A 2 7.29 -1.40 2.40
CA LEU A 2 6.78 -2.23 1.32
C LEU A 2 5.76 -1.44 0.50
N VAL A 3 5.95 -1.41 -0.81
CA VAL A 3 5.06 -0.72 -1.75
C VAL A 3 4.68 -1.63 -2.90
N ALA A 4 3.50 -1.43 -3.45
CA ALA A 4 2.93 -2.24 -4.51
C ALA A 4 2.74 -1.41 -5.79
N HIS A 5 3.25 -1.89 -6.91
CA HIS A 5 3.08 -1.23 -8.20
C HIS A 5 1.68 -1.50 -8.75
N MET A 6 1.01 -0.45 -9.18
CA MET A 6 -0.33 -0.56 -9.77
C MET A 6 -0.26 -1.36 -11.07
N GLY A 7 -1.14 -2.36 -11.18
CA GLY A 7 -1.20 -3.22 -12.34
C GLY A 7 -2.13 -2.69 -13.43
N GLY A 8 -2.08 -3.35 -14.56
CA GLY A 8 -2.91 -3.03 -15.71
C GLY A 8 -2.22 -2.11 -16.71
N PRO A 9 -2.85 -1.96 -17.90
CA PRO A 9 -2.19 -1.29 -19.04
C PRO A 9 -1.97 0.21 -18.84
N TYR A 10 -2.79 0.88 -18.01
CA TYR A 10 -2.62 2.31 -17.74
C TYR A 10 -1.39 2.63 -16.89
N TRP A 11 -0.88 1.65 -16.13
CA TRP A 11 0.23 1.84 -15.21
C TRP A 11 1.52 1.17 -15.70
N SER A 12 1.41 0.37 -16.76
CA SER A 12 2.57 -0.32 -17.34
C SER A 12 3.64 0.68 -17.78
N GLY A 13 4.87 0.46 -17.33
CA GLY A 13 6.00 1.33 -17.64
C GLY A 13 6.04 2.64 -16.85
N LYS A 14 5.08 2.90 -15.98
CA LYS A 14 5.09 4.08 -15.11
C LYS A 14 5.74 3.75 -13.78
N ASP A 15 6.48 4.72 -13.21
CA ASP A 15 7.15 4.57 -11.93
C ASP A 15 6.72 5.68 -10.96
N ASP A 16 6.82 6.95 -11.35
CA ASP A 16 6.38 8.06 -10.51
C ASP A 16 4.87 8.04 -10.30
N ALA A 17 4.43 8.20 -9.05
CA ALA A 17 3.03 8.20 -8.63
C ALA A 17 2.26 6.94 -9.08
N ALA A 18 2.97 5.83 -9.32
CA ALA A 18 2.40 4.57 -9.80
C ALA A 18 2.41 3.45 -8.76
N TRP A 19 2.88 3.73 -7.56
CA TRP A 19 2.98 2.79 -6.46
C TRP A 19 2.03 3.15 -5.33
N SER A 20 1.61 2.17 -4.59
CA SER A 20 0.64 2.30 -3.50
C SER A 20 1.09 1.51 -2.28
N ILE A 21 0.73 1.98 -1.10
CA ILE A 21 0.69 1.10 0.07
C ILE A 21 -0.39 0.05 -0.17
N PRO A 22 -0.20 -1.20 0.31
CA PRO A 22 -1.25 -2.21 0.19
C PRO A 22 -2.54 -1.73 0.84
N LYS A 23 -3.63 -1.68 0.07
CA LYS A 23 -4.90 -1.14 0.51
C LYS A 23 -6.06 -1.70 -0.30
N GLY A 24 -7.26 -1.48 0.19
CA GLY A 24 -8.49 -1.78 -0.52
C GLY A 24 -9.66 -1.03 0.11
N GLU A 25 -10.85 -1.32 -0.35
CA GLU A 25 -12.07 -0.72 0.16
C GLU A 25 -12.64 -1.53 1.30
N TYR A 26 -13.27 -0.85 2.26
CA TYR A 26 -13.95 -1.51 3.35
C TYR A 26 -15.15 -0.69 3.80
N ASP A 27 -16.08 -1.36 4.45
CA ASP A 27 -17.24 -0.74 5.07
C ASP A 27 -16.93 -0.47 6.55
N ALA A 28 -16.76 0.80 6.90
CA ALA A 28 -16.43 1.21 8.26
C ALA A 28 -17.51 0.85 9.30
N GLU A 29 -18.75 0.62 8.86
CA GLU A 29 -19.83 0.22 9.76
C GLU A 29 -19.80 -1.27 10.10
N SER A 30 -19.28 -2.10 9.20
CA SER A 30 -19.25 -3.57 9.34
C SER A 30 -17.92 -4.13 9.80
N GLU A 31 -16.85 -3.35 9.73
CA GLU A 31 -15.49 -3.87 9.92
C GLU A 31 -14.59 -2.82 10.59
N PRO A 32 -13.86 -3.16 11.68
CA PRO A 32 -12.86 -2.27 12.26
C PRO A 32 -11.76 -1.95 11.24
N PRO A 33 -11.20 -0.72 11.24
CA PRO A 33 -10.19 -0.32 10.28
C PRO A 33 -8.96 -1.24 10.21
N LEU A 34 -8.46 -1.72 11.35
CA LEU A 34 -7.30 -2.60 11.36
C LEU A 34 -7.61 -3.97 10.72
N ASP A 35 -8.77 -4.54 11.03
CA ASP A 35 -9.19 -5.80 10.45
C ASP A 35 -9.33 -5.67 8.94
N ALA A 36 -9.88 -4.55 8.47
CA ALA A 36 -9.99 -4.24 7.06
C ALA A 36 -8.60 -4.13 6.40
N ALA A 37 -7.67 -3.42 7.02
CA ALA A 37 -6.32 -3.26 6.50
C ALA A 37 -5.61 -4.60 6.35
N ARG A 38 -5.74 -5.48 7.35
CA ARG A 38 -5.12 -6.81 7.32
C ARG A 38 -5.78 -7.71 6.27
N ARG A 39 -7.09 -7.66 6.15
CA ARG A 39 -7.82 -8.42 5.14
C ARG A 39 -7.44 -7.96 3.73
N GLU A 40 -7.42 -6.68 3.48
CA GLU A 40 -7.08 -6.11 2.17
C GLU A 40 -5.62 -6.43 1.78
N PHE A 41 -4.71 -6.39 2.73
CA PHE A 41 -3.32 -6.79 2.48
C PHE A 41 -3.26 -8.23 1.95
N ARG A 42 -3.98 -9.14 2.61
CA ARG A 42 -4.01 -10.54 2.20
C ARG A 42 -4.66 -10.75 0.85
N GLU A 43 -5.76 -10.05 0.58
CA GLU A 43 -6.46 -10.14 -0.71
C GLU A 43 -5.62 -9.58 -1.85
N GLU A 44 -4.95 -8.46 -1.62
CA GLU A 44 -4.18 -7.78 -2.66
C GLU A 44 -2.85 -8.46 -2.96
N LEU A 45 -2.16 -8.96 -1.94
CA LEU A 45 -0.83 -9.57 -2.09
C LEU A 45 -0.83 -11.10 -2.00
N GLY A 46 -1.91 -11.72 -1.58
CA GLY A 46 -2.05 -13.17 -1.52
C GLY A 46 -1.26 -13.84 -0.39
N VAL A 47 -0.72 -13.06 0.54
CA VAL A 47 0.03 -13.55 1.70
C VAL A 47 -0.48 -12.88 2.97
N ALA A 48 -0.30 -13.54 4.11
CA ALA A 48 -0.70 -12.98 5.39
C ALA A 48 0.13 -11.72 5.70
N PRO A 49 -0.49 -10.65 6.26
CA PRO A 49 0.26 -9.50 6.71
C PRO A 49 1.20 -9.86 7.87
N PRO A 50 2.24 -9.03 8.14
CA PRO A 50 3.16 -9.32 9.24
C PRO A 50 2.42 -9.43 10.57
N ASP A 51 2.89 -10.32 11.44
CA ASP A 51 2.49 -10.34 12.84
C ASP A 51 3.20 -9.21 13.59
N GLY A 52 2.62 -8.77 14.69
CA GLY A 52 3.22 -7.75 15.52
C GLY A 52 2.23 -6.70 15.95
N GLU A 53 2.76 -5.63 16.52
CA GLU A 53 2.00 -4.52 17.03
C GLU A 53 1.77 -3.49 15.93
N TYR A 54 0.50 -3.24 15.63
CA TYR A 54 0.10 -2.28 14.61
C TYR A 54 -0.17 -0.93 15.26
N THR A 55 0.39 0.12 14.65
CA THR A 55 0.19 1.50 15.11
C THR A 55 -0.60 2.27 14.05
N ASP A 56 -1.68 2.92 14.46
CA ASP A 56 -2.43 3.85 13.63
C ASP A 56 -1.58 5.12 13.43
N VAL A 57 -1.16 5.40 12.20
CA VAL A 57 -0.37 6.59 11.89
C VAL A 57 -1.22 7.74 11.35
N GLY A 58 -2.50 7.52 11.20
CA GLY A 58 -3.45 8.58 10.85
C GLY A 58 -4.46 8.17 9.78
N THR A 59 -5.44 9.05 9.59
CA THR A 59 -6.43 8.95 8.53
C THR A 59 -6.23 10.10 7.55
N PHE A 60 -6.18 9.77 6.27
CA PHE A 60 -5.86 10.73 5.20
C PHE A 60 -7.02 10.80 4.23
N VAL A 61 -7.27 11.99 3.70
CA VAL A 61 -8.38 12.23 2.76
C VAL A 61 -7.81 12.45 1.38
N TYR A 62 -8.26 11.63 0.42
CA TYR A 62 -7.90 11.78 -0.98
C TYR A 62 -8.68 12.95 -1.62
N SER A 63 -8.22 13.41 -2.78
CA SER A 63 -8.91 14.45 -3.55
C SER A 63 -10.36 14.07 -3.91
N SER A 64 -10.64 12.78 -4.00
CA SER A 64 -12.00 12.25 -4.21
C SER A 64 -12.91 12.34 -2.98
N GLY A 65 -12.38 12.74 -1.82
CA GLY A 65 -13.10 12.73 -0.55
C GLY A 65 -13.02 11.41 0.21
N LYS A 66 -12.42 10.39 -0.38
CA LYS A 66 -12.26 9.07 0.24
C LYS A 66 -11.26 9.15 1.39
N ARG A 67 -11.58 8.50 2.51
CA ARG A 67 -10.72 8.45 3.71
C ARG A 67 -9.99 7.11 3.78
N VAL A 68 -8.71 7.16 4.12
CA VAL A 68 -7.88 5.98 4.27
C VAL A 68 -7.16 6.05 5.61
N THR A 69 -7.39 5.06 6.47
CA THR A 69 -6.66 4.91 7.73
C THR A 69 -5.45 4.01 7.49
N VAL A 70 -4.29 4.47 7.90
CA VAL A 70 -3.00 3.81 7.64
C VAL A 70 -2.40 3.31 8.93
N PHE A 71 -1.94 2.06 8.91
CA PHE A 71 -1.28 1.40 10.03
C PHE A 71 0.16 1.06 9.68
N ALA A 72 1.04 1.16 10.65
CA ALA A 72 2.42 0.73 10.55
C ALA A 72 2.67 -0.50 11.43
N VAL A 73 3.45 -1.43 10.92
CA VAL A 73 3.90 -2.60 11.66
C VAL A 73 5.33 -2.91 11.28
N ASP A 74 6.11 -3.44 12.23
CA ASP A 74 7.48 -3.87 11.95
C ASP A 74 7.47 -5.05 10.98
N GLY A 75 8.06 -4.86 9.81
CA GLY A 75 8.12 -5.86 8.74
C GLY A 75 9.47 -6.54 8.57
N ARG A 76 10.42 -6.39 9.50
CA ARG A 76 11.77 -6.95 9.36
C ARG A 76 11.78 -8.46 9.18
N ALA A 77 10.86 -9.17 9.81
CA ALA A 77 10.73 -10.62 9.68
C ALA A 77 9.81 -11.05 8.52
N PHE A 78 9.24 -10.10 7.79
CA PHE A 78 8.32 -10.39 6.69
C PHE A 78 9.10 -10.67 5.40
N ALA A 79 8.88 -11.86 4.83
CA ALA A 79 9.48 -12.24 3.55
C ALA A 79 8.65 -11.66 2.40
N ALA A 80 9.25 -10.77 1.61
CA ALA A 80 8.61 -10.17 0.44
C ALA A 80 8.64 -11.14 -0.75
N SER A 81 7.99 -12.28 -0.61
CA SER A 81 7.97 -13.34 -1.62
C SER A 81 6.68 -14.14 -1.53
N GLY A 82 6.40 -14.92 -2.56
CA GLY A 82 5.20 -15.77 -2.60
C GLY A 82 3.91 -15.01 -2.87
N PHE A 83 4.00 -13.79 -3.41
CA PHE A 83 2.82 -12.98 -3.70
C PHE A 83 1.95 -13.60 -4.79
N THR A 84 0.63 -13.53 -4.56
CA THR A 84 -0.39 -13.85 -5.56
C THR A 84 -1.35 -12.68 -5.62
N PHE A 85 -1.30 -11.94 -6.70
CA PHE A 85 -2.06 -10.69 -6.82
C PHE A 85 -3.48 -10.96 -7.31
N GLY A 86 -4.44 -10.19 -6.77
CA GLY A 86 -5.81 -10.18 -7.27
C GLY A 86 -5.88 -9.63 -8.68
N GLU A 87 -6.94 -9.96 -9.39
CA GLU A 87 -7.14 -9.51 -10.76
C GLU A 87 -8.40 -8.66 -10.88
N PHE A 88 -8.43 -7.81 -11.90
CA PHE A 88 -9.61 -7.06 -12.30
C PHE A 88 -9.83 -7.17 -13.81
N GLU A 89 -11.07 -7.00 -14.24
CA GLU A 89 -11.41 -6.99 -15.67
C GLU A 89 -11.49 -5.55 -16.18
N LEU A 90 -11.00 -5.35 -17.40
CA LEU A 90 -10.99 -4.05 -18.06
C LEU A 90 -11.25 -4.27 -19.55
N GLU A 91 -12.07 -3.40 -20.16
CA GLU A 91 -12.18 -3.35 -21.61
C GLU A 91 -10.88 -2.80 -22.18
N TRP A 92 -10.14 -3.63 -22.89
CA TRP A 92 -8.85 -3.25 -23.44
C TRP A 92 -8.60 -3.94 -24.79
N PRO A 93 -8.21 -3.25 -25.88
CA PRO A 93 -8.04 -1.76 -25.92
C PRO A 93 -9.35 -1.01 -25.68
N PRO A 94 -9.31 0.30 -25.38
CA PRO A 94 -10.52 1.08 -25.20
C PRO A 94 -11.46 0.97 -26.40
N ARG A 95 -12.75 0.82 -26.14
CA ARG A 95 -13.81 0.68 -27.17
C ARG A 95 -13.66 -0.52 -28.08
N SER A 96 -12.88 -1.52 -27.68
CA SER A 96 -12.71 -2.75 -28.49
C SER A 96 -13.82 -3.78 -28.30
N GLY A 97 -14.59 -3.65 -27.22
CA GLY A 97 -15.55 -4.67 -26.81
C GLY A 97 -14.91 -5.91 -26.19
N ARG A 98 -13.59 -5.92 -26.01
CA ARG A 98 -12.85 -7.05 -25.44
C ARG A 98 -12.55 -6.78 -23.97
N ARG A 99 -13.00 -7.68 -23.09
CA ARG A 99 -12.64 -7.63 -21.67
C ARG A 99 -11.42 -8.51 -21.44
N GLN A 100 -10.44 -7.96 -20.77
CA GLN A 100 -9.23 -8.67 -20.40
C GLN A 100 -8.99 -8.57 -18.90
N SER A 101 -8.40 -9.61 -18.32
CA SER A 101 -8.02 -9.65 -16.92
C SER A 101 -6.60 -9.12 -16.74
N PHE A 102 -6.42 -8.26 -15.74
CA PHE A 102 -5.10 -7.72 -15.38
C PHE A 102 -4.90 -7.85 -13.87
N PRO A 103 -3.67 -8.02 -13.38
CA PRO A 103 -3.44 -7.98 -11.94
C PRO A 103 -3.70 -6.58 -11.40
N GLU A 104 -4.31 -6.49 -10.22
CA GLU A 104 -4.51 -5.21 -9.53
C GLU A 104 -3.18 -4.60 -9.12
N VAL A 105 -2.24 -5.45 -8.73
CA VAL A 105 -0.85 -5.14 -8.41
C VAL A 105 0.01 -6.08 -9.23
N ASP A 106 1.05 -5.59 -9.88
CA ASP A 106 1.91 -6.44 -10.69
C ASP A 106 3.24 -6.79 -10.02
N ARG A 107 3.62 -6.08 -8.98
CA ARG A 107 4.79 -6.40 -8.15
C ARG A 107 4.73 -5.63 -6.84
N ALA A 108 5.44 -6.14 -5.83
CA ALA A 108 5.59 -5.48 -4.54
C ALA A 108 7.06 -5.53 -4.14
N GLU A 109 7.58 -4.40 -3.66
CA GLU A 109 9.00 -4.25 -3.35
C GLU A 109 9.22 -3.47 -2.06
N TRP A 110 10.29 -3.80 -1.34
CA TRP A 110 10.81 -2.97 -0.29
C TRP A 110 11.57 -1.79 -0.89
N MET A 111 11.28 -0.58 -0.40
CA MET A 111 11.97 0.63 -0.82
C MET A 111 12.38 1.47 0.39
N PRO A 112 13.55 2.15 0.33
CA PRO A 112 13.85 3.22 1.27
C PRO A 112 12.78 4.31 1.22
N LEU A 113 12.52 4.99 2.32
CA LEU A 113 11.43 5.96 2.43
C LEU A 113 11.60 7.12 1.44
N ASP A 114 12.82 7.59 1.23
CA ASP A 114 13.11 8.66 0.27
C ASP A 114 12.87 8.23 -1.19
N ALA A 115 13.15 6.97 -1.52
CA ALA A 115 12.87 6.43 -2.85
C ALA A 115 11.38 6.19 -3.06
N ALA A 116 10.65 5.81 -2.01
CA ALA A 116 9.22 5.54 -2.08
C ALA A 116 8.39 6.81 -2.32
N ARG A 117 8.81 7.95 -1.75
CA ARG A 117 8.01 9.18 -1.79
C ARG A 117 7.57 9.61 -3.19
N PRO A 118 8.47 9.77 -4.18
CA PRO A 118 8.04 10.17 -5.52
C PRO A 118 7.24 9.09 -6.25
N ARG A 119 7.45 7.83 -5.87
CA ARG A 119 6.78 6.69 -6.49
C ARG A 119 5.36 6.48 -5.98
N LEU A 120 5.07 6.87 -4.74
CA LEU A 120 3.74 6.75 -4.17
C LEU A 120 2.75 7.66 -4.89
N MET A 121 1.52 7.16 -5.04
CA MET A 121 0.40 7.98 -5.45
C MET A 121 0.32 9.22 -4.57
N LYS A 122 0.06 10.37 -5.17
CA LYS A 122 0.15 11.67 -4.49
C LYS A 122 -0.69 11.75 -3.22
N GLY A 123 -1.89 11.17 -3.23
CA GLY A 123 -2.77 11.14 -2.06
C GLY A 123 -2.24 10.35 -0.88
N GLN A 124 -1.23 9.51 -1.08
CA GLN A 124 -0.63 8.69 -0.03
C GLN A 124 0.66 9.28 0.54
N ARG A 125 1.19 10.33 -0.06
CA ARG A 125 2.43 10.96 0.44
C ARG A 125 2.29 11.54 1.84
N PRO A 126 1.16 12.15 2.24
CA PRO A 126 0.96 12.55 3.63
C PRO A 126 1.07 11.39 4.64
N ALA A 127 0.63 10.18 4.24
CA ALA A 127 0.79 8.99 5.08
C ALA A 127 2.26 8.63 5.28
N LEU A 128 3.08 8.76 4.24
CA LEU A 128 4.52 8.55 4.35
C LEU A 128 5.17 9.57 5.29
N ASP A 129 4.78 10.84 5.19
CA ASP A 129 5.29 11.87 6.09
C ASP A 129 4.92 11.58 7.55
N ALA A 130 3.71 11.10 7.80
CA ALA A 130 3.28 10.68 9.13
C ALA A 130 4.05 9.46 9.64
N LEU A 131 4.36 8.51 8.77
CA LEU A 131 5.21 7.36 9.11
C LEU A 131 6.61 7.79 9.50
N VAL A 132 7.22 8.70 8.76
CA VAL A 132 8.55 9.24 9.07
C VAL A 132 8.54 9.91 10.44
N ALA A 133 7.53 10.72 10.74
CA ALA A 133 7.38 11.36 12.05
C ALA A 133 7.21 10.34 13.18
N HIS A 134 6.41 9.29 12.93
CA HIS A 134 6.21 8.21 13.90
C HIS A 134 7.52 7.47 14.20
N LEU A 135 8.29 7.13 13.17
CA LEU A 135 9.57 6.44 13.33
C LEU A 135 10.58 7.30 14.07
N ALA A 136 10.65 8.60 13.79
CA ALA A 136 11.54 9.52 14.47
C ALA A 136 11.19 9.64 15.96
N ALA A 137 9.90 9.67 16.30
CA ALA A 137 9.45 9.75 17.69
C ALA A 137 9.66 8.44 18.46
N SER A 138 9.70 7.31 17.76
CA SER A 138 9.81 5.97 18.35
C SER A 138 11.26 5.53 18.57
N VAL A 139 12.23 6.17 17.90
CA VAL A 139 13.65 5.79 18.00
C VAL A 139 14.26 6.36 19.25
N PRO A 140 14.82 5.52 20.16
CA PRO A 140 15.56 6.02 21.31
C PRO A 140 16.81 6.82 20.89
N LEU A 141 17.23 7.79 21.69
CA LEU A 141 18.43 8.58 21.42
C LEU A 141 19.67 7.71 21.20
N ALA A 142 19.80 6.63 21.95
CA ALA A 142 20.90 5.68 21.78
C ALA A 142 20.86 4.97 20.42
N GLY A 143 19.69 4.84 19.82
CA GLY A 143 19.52 4.27 18.48
C GLY A 143 19.90 5.23 17.37
N LEU A 144 19.92 6.54 17.64
CA LEU A 144 20.26 7.55 16.65
C LEU A 144 21.77 7.70 16.45
N SER A 145 22.55 7.25 17.40
CA SER A 145 24.02 7.36 17.38
C SER A 145 24.72 6.14 16.79
N GLY A 146 23.94 5.14 16.46
CA GLY A 146 24.46 3.87 15.93
C GLY A 146 24.51 3.79 14.42
#